data_b849c916f59a1e86be9dba978ea2be00
#
_entry.id   b849c916f59a1e86be9dba978ea2be00
#
_cell.length_a   1.000
_cell.length_b   1.000
_cell.length_c   1.000
_cell.angle_alpha   90.00
_cell.angle_beta   90.00
_cell.angle_gamma   90.00
#
_symmetry.space_group_name_H-M   'P 1'
#
loop_
_entity.id
_entity.type
_entity.pdbx_description
1 polymer ?
#
loop_
_entity_poly.entity_id
_entity_poly.type
_entity_poly.pdbx_seq_one_letter_code
_entity_poly.pdbx_strand_id
1 'polypeptide(L)'
;GYFDQGKDEEFGRTNNMNTRIDQAPYYAVKVKPGIQVTLGGIQVNDALQVMNTEGQPIEGLYALGECADDGLFGGAPTNIDITFGRLLAQHLINQ
;
A
#
# COMPACT_ATOMS: atom_id res chain seq x y z
N GLY A 1 -4.57 35.38 1.33
CA GLY A 1 -4.41 34.33 0.33
C GLY A 1 -5.47 33.23 0.47
N TYR A 2 -5.49 32.30 -0.43
CA TYR A 2 -6.47 31.19 -0.43
C TYR A 2 -6.39 30.34 0.84
N PHE A 3 -5.21 30.20 1.43
CA PHE A 3 -5.03 29.49 2.69
C PHE A 3 -5.86 30.10 3.83
N ASP A 4 -5.87 31.42 3.95
CA ASP A 4 -6.60 32.13 5.01
C ASP A 4 -8.13 32.03 4.81
N GLN A 5 -8.58 31.87 3.57
CA GLN A 5 -9.99 31.66 3.22
C GLN A 5 -10.45 30.21 3.41
N GLY A 6 -9.50 29.27 3.58
CA GLY A 6 -9.79 27.84 3.66
C GLY A 6 -10.25 27.21 2.35
N LYS A 7 -10.12 27.96 1.24
CA LYS A 7 -10.53 27.51 -0.09
C LYS A 7 -9.63 28.13 -1.15
N ASP A 8 -9.22 27.33 -2.10
CA ASP A 8 -8.57 27.78 -3.32
C ASP A 8 -9.65 28.13 -4.36
N GLU A 9 -9.77 29.40 -4.69
CA GLU A 9 -10.78 29.88 -5.64
C GLU A 9 -10.47 29.48 -7.09
N GLU A 10 -9.20 29.31 -7.43
CA GLU A 10 -8.79 28.96 -8.78
C GLU A 10 -9.10 27.50 -9.13
N PHE A 11 -8.79 26.56 -8.23
CA PHE A 11 -8.98 25.13 -8.45
C PHE A 11 -10.05 24.51 -7.54
N GLY A 12 -10.66 25.29 -6.66
CA GLY A 12 -11.75 24.86 -5.79
C GLY A 12 -11.33 23.92 -4.65
N ARG A 13 -10.05 23.84 -4.32
CA ARG A 13 -9.56 22.98 -3.24
C ARG A 13 -10.06 23.49 -1.88
N THR A 14 -10.63 22.60 -1.10
CA THR A 14 -11.09 22.87 0.27
C THR A 14 -10.49 21.93 1.30
N ASN A 15 -9.86 20.85 0.86
CA ASN A 15 -9.30 19.82 1.72
C ASN A 15 -7.81 19.98 1.91
N ASN A 16 -7.30 19.53 3.06
CA ASN A 16 -5.86 19.50 3.39
C ASN A 16 -5.22 20.89 3.26
N MET A 17 -5.92 21.94 3.71
CA MET A 17 -5.41 23.32 3.75
C MET A 17 -5.07 23.75 5.18
N ASN A 18 -4.58 22.82 6.00
CA ASN A 18 -4.27 23.04 7.41
C ASN A 18 -2.79 23.33 7.70
N THR A 19 -1.94 23.28 6.69
CA THR A 19 -0.51 23.53 6.83
C THR A 19 -0.05 24.59 5.85
N ARG A 20 0.58 25.64 6.36
CA ARG A 20 1.19 26.68 5.54
C ARG A 20 2.55 26.26 5.00
N ILE A 21 2.85 26.74 3.81
CA ILE A 21 4.19 26.68 3.21
C ILE A 21 4.60 28.12 2.94
N ASP A 22 5.01 28.84 3.99
CA ASP A 22 5.28 30.28 3.95
C ASP A 22 6.66 30.69 4.51
N GLN A 23 7.53 29.72 4.80
CA GLN A 23 8.88 29.97 5.28
C GLN A 23 9.92 29.48 4.28
N ALA A 24 10.82 30.40 3.89
CA ALA A 24 11.98 30.06 3.06
C ALA A 24 13.05 29.34 3.88
N PRO A 25 13.93 28.51 3.26
CA PRO A 25 14.03 28.28 1.82
C PRO A 25 12.98 27.31 1.29
N TYR A 26 12.62 27.48 0.01
CA TYR A 26 11.70 26.59 -0.69
C TYR A 26 12.47 25.66 -1.63
N TYR A 27 11.97 24.44 -1.77
CA TYR A 27 12.55 23.43 -2.66
C TYR A 27 11.47 22.94 -3.62
N ALA A 28 11.83 22.81 -4.88
CA ALA A 28 10.94 22.32 -5.92
C ALA A 28 11.55 21.09 -6.58
N VAL A 29 10.76 20.03 -6.68
CA VAL A 29 11.14 18.80 -7.35
C VAL A 29 10.11 18.50 -8.43
N LYS A 30 10.61 18.28 -9.66
CA LYS A 30 9.75 17.89 -10.77
C LYS A 30 9.31 16.43 -10.59
N VAL A 31 8.02 16.21 -10.60
CA VAL A 31 7.43 14.87 -10.46
C VAL A 31 6.65 14.49 -11.72
N LYS A 32 6.52 13.20 -11.93
CA LYS A 32 5.69 12.64 -13.00
C LYS A 32 4.76 11.59 -12.39
N PRO A 33 3.58 11.36 -12.99
CA PRO A 33 2.76 10.23 -12.60
C PRO A 33 3.49 8.91 -12.81
N GLY A 34 3.34 7.99 -11.88
CA GLY A 34 3.92 6.65 -11.95
C GLY A 34 3.04 5.66 -11.20
N ILE A 35 3.15 4.40 -11.55
CA ILE A 35 2.50 3.32 -10.81
C ILE A 35 3.44 2.89 -9.69
N GLN A 36 2.98 2.97 -8.47
CA GLN A 36 3.74 2.57 -7.29
C GLN A 36 3.28 1.22 -6.74
N VAL A 37 1.98 0.97 -6.77
CA VAL A 37 1.35 -0.20 -6.16
C VAL A 37 0.29 -0.75 -7.09
N THR A 38 0.21 -2.07 -7.17
CA THR A 38 -0.87 -2.79 -7.84
C THR A 38 -1.83 -3.33 -6.79
N LEU A 39 -3.11 -2.98 -6.90
CA LEU A 39 -4.13 -3.48 -6.00
C LEU A 39 -4.67 -4.82 -6.50
N GLY A 40 -4.93 -5.74 -5.56
CA GLY A 40 -5.28 -7.12 -5.87
C GLY A 40 -4.05 -7.98 -6.12
N GLY A 41 -4.25 -9.24 -6.43
CA GLY A 41 -3.17 -10.19 -6.65
C GLY A 41 -3.63 -11.63 -6.60
N ILE A 42 -2.70 -12.51 -6.29
CA ILE A 42 -2.96 -13.95 -6.14
C ILE A 42 -3.74 -14.17 -4.84
N GLN A 43 -4.85 -14.87 -4.91
CA GLN A 43 -5.63 -15.19 -3.71
C GLN A 43 -4.89 -16.17 -2.81
N VAL A 44 -4.82 -15.84 -1.52
CA VAL A 44 -4.17 -16.64 -0.49
C VAL A 44 -5.11 -16.82 0.71
N ASN A 45 -4.84 -17.87 1.51
CA ASN A 45 -5.51 -18.07 2.80
C ASN A 45 -4.68 -17.45 3.96
N ASP A 46 -5.15 -17.66 5.18
CA ASP A 46 -4.47 -17.13 6.38
C ASP A 46 -3.07 -17.71 6.60
N ALA A 47 -2.76 -18.83 5.97
CA ALA A 47 -1.43 -19.45 5.99
C ALA A 47 -0.56 -19.03 4.77
N LEU A 48 -1.01 -18.04 3.99
CA LEU A 48 -0.36 -17.54 2.78
C LEU A 48 -0.21 -18.57 1.66
N GLN A 49 -0.99 -19.66 1.72
CA GLN A 49 -1.06 -20.63 0.64
C GLN A 49 -1.91 -20.09 -0.51
N VAL A 50 -1.42 -20.28 -1.72
CA VAL A 50 -2.14 -19.86 -2.93
C VAL A 50 -3.38 -20.74 -3.11
N MET A 51 -4.52 -20.09 -3.36
CA MET A 51 -5.79 -20.75 -3.59
C MET A 51 -6.02 -21.00 -5.07
N ASN A 52 -6.58 -22.14 -5.41
CA ASN A 52 -7.01 -22.42 -6.77
C ASN A 52 -8.39 -21.80 -7.06
N THR A 53 -8.87 -21.96 -8.28
CA THR A 53 -10.18 -21.41 -8.70
C THR A 53 -11.37 -22.05 -7.99
N GLU A 54 -11.16 -23.18 -7.33
CA GLU A 54 -12.19 -23.90 -6.56
C GLU A 54 -12.16 -23.53 -5.07
N GLY A 55 -11.28 -22.60 -4.69
CA GLY A 55 -11.14 -22.16 -3.30
C GLY A 55 -10.37 -23.12 -2.41
N GLN A 56 -9.51 -23.95 -2.99
CA GLN A 56 -8.67 -24.88 -2.24
C GLN A 56 -7.20 -24.52 -2.35
N PRO A 57 -6.39 -24.73 -1.29
CA PRO A 57 -4.97 -24.40 -1.33
C PRO A 57 -4.21 -25.32 -2.29
N ILE A 58 -3.27 -24.74 -3.00
CA ILE A 58 -2.33 -25.47 -3.86
C ILE A 58 -1.13 -25.85 -3.00
N GLU A 59 -0.89 -27.16 -2.86
CA GLU A 59 0.19 -27.67 -2.04
C GLU A 59 1.56 -27.15 -2.51
N GLY A 60 2.36 -26.66 -1.57
CA GLY A 60 3.71 -26.19 -1.83
C GLY A 60 3.82 -24.82 -2.48
N LEU A 61 2.69 -24.14 -2.72
CA LEU A 61 2.69 -22.82 -3.36
C LEU A 61 2.20 -21.74 -2.38
N TYR A 62 3.02 -20.73 -2.19
CA TYR A 62 2.76 -19.62 -1.27
C TYR A 62 2.98 -18.29 -1.97
N ALA A 63 2.25 -17.26 -1.53
CA ALA A 63 2.46 -15.89 -2.00
C ALA A 63 2.27 -14.92 -0.84
N LEU A 64 3.04 -13.83 -0.86
CA LEU A 64 2.93 -12.77 0.13
C LEU A 64 3.35 -11.43 -0.49
N GLY A 65 3.05 -10.36 0.22
CA GLY A 65 3.41 -9.02 -0.22
C GLY A 65 2.55 -8.52 -1.37
N GLU A 66 3.09 -7.66 -2.19
CA GLU A 66 2.33 -6.99 -3.26
C GLU A 66 1.75 -7.98 -4.30
N CYS A 67 2.35 -9.16 -4.48
CA CYS A 67 1.84 -10.15 -5.41
C CYS A 67 0.62 -10.94 -4.88
N ALA A 68 0.34 -10.84 -3.59
CA ALA A 68 -0.78 -11.52 -2.94
C ALA A 68 -1.96 -10.57 -2.74
N ASP A 69 -3.17 -11.11 -2.86
CA ASP A 69 -4.39 -10.42 -2.48
C ASP A 69 -4.77 -10.86 -1.06
N ASP A 70 -4.15 -10.22 -0.08
CA ASP A 70 -4.33 -10.52 1.33
C ASP A 70 -5.41 -9.65 2.01
N GLY A 71 -6.08 -8.79 1.23
CA GLY A 71 -7.11 -7.88 1.73
C GLY A 71 -6.59 -6.69 2.53
N LEU A 72 -5.28 -6.53 2.64
CA LEU A 72 -4.66 -5.42 3.35
C LEU A 72 -4.33 -4.28 2.39
N PHE A 73 -4.85 -3.11 2.68
CA PHE A 73 -4.69 -1.94 1.82
C PHE A 73 -3.93 -0.81 2.51
N GLY A 74 -3.08 -0.19 1.73
CA GLY A 74 -2.68 1.19 1.91
C GLY A 74 -1.67 1.47 3.00
N GLY A 75 -0.58 1.98 2.59
CA GLY A 75 0.29 2.81 3.38
C GLY A 75 1.49 2.16 4.05
N ALA A 76 1.57 0.83 4.13
CA ALA A 76 2.69 0.17 4.78
C ALA A 76 3.13 -1.15 4.10
N PRO A 77 3.35 -1.17 2.77
CA PRO A 77 3.67 -2.42 2.08
C PRO A 77 4.94 -3.09 2.62
N THR A 78 5.97 -2.32 2.95
CA THR A 78 7.22 -2.85 3.50
C THR A 78 7.00 -3.56 4.83
N ASN A 79 6.18 -3.01 5.71
CA ASN A 79 5.86 -3.64 7.00
C ASN A 79 5.10 -4.95 6.80
N ILE A 80 4.17 -4.97 5.86
CA ILE A 80 3.40 -6.16 5.50
C ILE A 80 4.32 -7.24 4.94
N ASP A 81 5.19 -6.89 4.02
CA ASP A 81 6.15 -7.81 3.40
C ASP A 81 7.06 -8.46 4.44
N ILE A 82 7.62 -7.67 5.34
CA ILE A 82 8.54 -8.16 6.39
C ILE A 82 7.79 -9.05 7.38
N THR A 83 6.62 -8.63 7.84
CA THR A 83 5.82 -9.36 8.83
C THR A 83 5.34 -10.70 8.27
N PHE A 84 4.77 -10.72 7.08
CA PHE A 84 4.26 -11.94 6.46
C PHE A 84 5.39 -12.86 6.01
N GLY A 85 6.51 -12.30 5.54
CA GLY A 85 7.69 -13.09 5.22
C GLY A 85 8.20 -13.86 6.44
N ARG A 86 8.25 -13.20 7.61
CA ARG A 86 8.63 -13.84 8.88
C ARG A 86 7.64 -14.93 9.30
N LEU A 87 6.34 -14.63 9.24
CA LEU A 87 5.29 -15.59 9.59
C LEU A 87 5.31 -16.81 8.69
N LEU A 88 5.46 -16.62 7.40
CA LEU A 88 5.55 -17.72 6.44
C LEU A 88 6.80 -18.57 6.70
N ALA A 89 7.96 -17.96 6.95
CA ALA A 89 9.17 -18.68 7.25
C ALA A 89 9.01 -19.54 8.51
N GLN A 90 8.39 -19.01 9.57
CA GLN A 90 8.11 -19.77 10.80
C GLN A 90 7.15 -20.94 10.53
N HIS A 91 6.12 -20.73 9.73
CA HIS A 91 5.18 -21.77 9.35
C HIS A 91 5.87 -22.91 8.59
N LEU A 92 6.72 -22.58 7.62
CA LEU A 92 7.44 -23.57 6.82
C LEU A 92 8.46 -24.37 7.64
N ILE A 93 9.15 -23.72 8.59
CA ILE A 93 10.12 -24.39 9.47
C ILE A 93 9.43 -25.37 10.41
N ASN A 94 8.21 -25.06 10.84
CA ASN A 94 7.47 -25.86 11.82
C ASN A 94 6.59 -26.96 11.18
N GLN A 95 6.69 -27.14 9.89
CA GLN A 95 5.97 -28.23 9.19
C GLN A 95 6.62 -29.59 9.41
#